data_93905718737fb0984330d0452522adbf
#
_entry.id   93905718737fb0984330d0452522adbf
#
_cell.length_a   1.000
_cell.length_b   1.000
_cell.length_c   1.000
_cell.angle_alpha   90.00
_cell.angle_beta   90.00
_cell.angle_gamma   90.00
#
_symmetry.space_group_name_H-M   'P 1'
#
loop_
_entity.id
_entity.type
_entity.pdbx_description
1 polymer ?
#
loop_
_entity_poly.entity_id
_entity_poly.type
_entity_poly.pdbx_seq_one_letter_code
_entity_poly.pdbx_strand_id
1 'polypeptide(L)' 'SYQELADALGEGMIVKHKKFGEGVVVDMEGDHIRIQFGDNVKNMDLKVLARLGMLEI' A
#
# COMPACT_ATOMS: atom_id res chain seq x y z
N SER A 1 5.68 9.63 6.76
CA SER A 1 6.66 9.82 5.69
C SER A 1 6.83 8.54 4.87
N TYR A 2 7.43 8.69 3.71
CA TYR A 2 7.70 7.55 2.84
C TYR A 2 8.52 6.46 3.56
N GLN A 3 9.56 6.86 4.27
CA GLN A 3 10.44 5.88 4.93
C GLN A 3 9.72 5.13 6.03
N GLU A 4 8.90 5.82 6.81
CA GLU A 4 8.10 5.18 7.85
C GLU A 4 7.14 4.16 7.25
N LEU A 5 6.49 4.55 6.15
CA LEU A 5 5.55 3.68 5.48
C LEU A 5 6.26 2.45 4.90
N ALA A 6 7.40 2.67 4.23
CA ALA A 6 8.17 1.59 3.63
C ALA A 6 8.65 0.59 4.67
N ASP A 7 9.09 1.09 5.84
CA ASP A 7 9.59 0.23 6.91
C ASP A 7 8.47 -0.57 7.58
N ALA A 8 7.27 -0.02 7.61
CA ALA A 8 6.15 -0.65 8.33
C ALA A 8 5.41 -1.70 7.49
N LEU A 9 5.45 -1.57 6.17
CA LEU A 9 4.65 -2.45 5.30
C LEU A 9 5.37 -3.76 4.99
N GLY A 10 4.57 -4.82 4.82
CA GLY A 10 5.07 -6.13 4.42
C GLY A 10 3.97 -6.95 3.79
N GLU A 11 4.36 -8.02 3.09
CA GLU A 11 3.43 -8.92 2.44
C GLU A 11 2.45 -9.51 3.44
N GLY A 12 1.20 -9.62 3.04
CA GLY A 12 0.14 -10.18 3.86
C GLY A 12 -0.49 -9.21 4.83
N MET A 13 0.05 -8.00 4.95
CA MET A 13 -0.51 -7.02 5.88
C MET A 13 -1.78 -6.40 5.35
N ILE A 14 -2.69 -6.12 6.27
CA ILE A 14 -3.93 -5.42 5.96
C ILE A 14 -3.65 -3.91 6.04
N VAL A 15 -4.09 -3.20 5.02
CA VAL A 15 -3.94 -1.75 4.93
C VAL A 15 -5.28 -1.14 4.57
N LYS A 16 -5.42 0.15 4.79
CA LYS A 16 -6.62 0.88 4.42
C LYS A 16 -6.26 2.03 3.48
N HIS A 17 -6.82 1.98 2.28
CA HIS A 17 -6.63 3.03 1.28
C HIS A 17 -7.82 3.98 1.36
N LYS A 18 -7.56 5.28 1.30
CA LYS A 18 -8.62 6.28 1.46
C LYS A 18 -9.71 6.17 0.41
N LYS A 19 -9.35 5.74 -0.80
CA LYS A 19 -10.33 5.62 -1.88
C LYS A 19 -10.87 4.21 -2.03
N PHE A 20 -9.99 3.21 -1.92
CA PHE A 20 -10.36 1.82 -2.23
C PHE A 20 -10.70 0.98 -1.01
N GLY A 21 -10.51 1.52 0.19
CA GLY A 21 -10.85 0.81 1.41
C GLY A 21 -9.78 -0.19 1.82
N GLU A 22 -10.22 -1.24 2.50
CA GLU A 22 -9.32 -2.25 3.03
C GLU A 22 -8.72 -3.10 1.93
N GLY A 23 -7.43 -3.36 2.04
CA GLY A 23 -6.73 -4.23 1.10
C GLY A 23 -5.64 -5.02 1.79
N VAL A 24 -5.07 -5.97 1.07
CA VAL A 24 -3.98 -6.82 1.57
C VAL A 24 -2.77 -6.63 0.67
N VAL A 25 -1.61 -6.41 1.27
CA VAL A 25 -0.36 -6.27 0.50
C VAL A 25 0.00 -7.62 -0.09
N VAL A 26 0.07 -7.69 -1.42
CA VAL A 26 0.44 -8.91 -2.14
C VAL A 26 1.94 -9.04 -2.22
N ASP A 27 2.61 -7.97 -2.66
CA ASP A 27 4.07 -7.94 -2.68
C ASP A 27 4.55 -6.50 -2.80
N MET A 28 5.86 -6.34 -2.62
CA MET A 28 6.54 -5.04 -2.72
C MET A 28 7.87 -5.26 -3.41
N GLU A 29 8.23 -4.30 -4.28
CA GLU A 29 9.53 -4.32 -4.94
C GLU A 29 9.96 -2.87 -5.17
N GLY A 30 11.02 -2.44 -4.50
CA GLY A 30 11.44 -1.05 -4.54
C GLY A 30 10.32 -0.15 -4.05
N ASP A 31 9.93 0.82 -4.88
CA ASP A 31 8.86 1.74 -4.55
C ASP A 31 7.48 1.25 -5.03
N HIS A 32 7.45 0.07 -5.64
CA HIS A 32 6.19 -0.49 -6.13
C HIS A 32 5.56 -1.38 -5.08
N ILE A 33 4.25 -1.24 -4.91
CA ILE A 33 3.49 -2.07 -4.00
C ILE A 33 2.24 -2.56 -4.74
N ARG A 34 1.96 -3.85 -4.61
CA ARG A 34 0.72 -4.42 -5.14
C ARG A 34 -0.18 -4.74 -3.99
N ILE A 35 -1.40 -4.24 -4.07
CA ILE A 35 -2.40 -4.40 -3.01
C ILE A 35 -3.65 -4.98 -3.62
N GLN A 36 -4.20 -6.01 -2.99
CA GLN A 36 -5.44 -6.62 -3.41
C GLN A 36 -6.61 -6.00 -2.65
N PHE A 37 -7.51 -5.42 -3.42
CA PHE A 37 -8.76 -4.85 -2.90
C PHE A 37 -9.90 -5.71 -3.46
N GLY A 38 -10.49 -6.55 -2.62
CA GLY A 38 -11.49 -7.50 -3.10
C GLY A 38 -10.89 -8.42 -4.15
N ASP A 39 -11.44 -8.39 -5.35
CA ASP A 39 -10.96 -9.22 -6.47
C ASP A 39 -9.93 -8.52 -7.34
N ASN A 40 -9.58 -7.28 -7.03
CA ASN A 40 -8.70 -6.49 -7.87
C ASN A 40 -7.34 -6.28 -7.22
N VAL A 41 -6.28 -6.56 -7.97
CA VAL A 41 -4.92 -6.24 -7.54
C VAL A 41 -4.50 -4.97 -8.25
N LYS A 42 -4.07 -3.98 -7.46
CA LYS A 42 -3.65 -2.69 -8.00
C LYS A 42 -2.17 -2.47 -7.75
N ASN A 43 -1.49 -2.01 -8.80
CA ASN A 43 -0.09 -1.60 -8.70
C ASN A 43 -0.05 -0.14 -8.31
N MET A 44 0.69 0.17 -7.26
CA MET A 44 0.74 1.53 -6.73
C MET A 44 2.18 1.94 -6.47
N ASP A 45 2.39 3.24 -6.43
CA ASP A 45 3.69 3.83 -6.13
C ASP A 45 3.70 4.26 -4.67
N LEU A 46 4.61 3.69 -3.90
CA LEU A 46 4.67 3.91 -2.45
C LEU A 46 4.99 5.36 -2.10
N LYS A 47 5.82 6.03 -2.91
CA LYS A 47 6.13 7.43 -2.67
C LYS A 47 4.90 8.32 -2.86
N VAL A 48 4.10 8.01 -3.87
CA VAL A 48 2.87 8.78 -4.12
C VAL A 48 1.87 8.54 -3.00
N LEU A 49 1.71 7.28 -2.57
CA LEU A 49 0.80 6.96 -1.46
C LEU A 49 1.20 7.71 -0.20
N ALA A 50 2.50 7.76 0.10
CA ALA A 50 2.99 8.45 1.28
C ALA A 50 2.79 9.96 1.16
N ARG A 51 3.14 10.53 0.01
CA ARG A 51 3.04 11.98 -0.21
C ARG A 51 1.61 12.47 -0.08
N LEU A 52 0.66 11.70 -0.58
CA LEU A 52 -0.76 12.06 -0.56
C LEU A 52 -1.48 11.58 0.70
N GLY A 53 -0.80 10.85 1.56
CA GLY A 53 -1.42 10.33 2.78
C GLY A 53 -2.57 9.39 2.52
N MET A 54 -2.46 8.56 1.47
CA MET A 54 -3.58 7.73 1.00
C MET A 54 -3.68 6.38 1.70
N LEU A 55 -2.67 5.96 2.45
CA LEU A 55 -2.63 4.62 3.01
C LEU A 55 -2.42 4.65 4.51
N GLU A 56 -3.25 3.88 5.22
CA GLU A 56 -3.11 3.64 6.66
C GLU A 56 -2.85 2.17 6.91
N ILE A 57 -2.09 1.90 7.95
CA ILE A 57 -1.79 0.54 8.38
C ILE A 57 -2.72 0.10 9.50
#